data_68b798405e72aaf77e81c85473c05fd9
#
_entry.id   68b798405e72aaf77e81c85473c05fd9
#
_cell.length_a   1.000
_cell.length_b   1.000
_cell.length_c   1.000
_cell.angle_alpha   90.00
_cell.angle_beta   90.00
_cell.angle_gamma   90.00
#
_symmetry.space_group_name_H-M   'P 1'
#
loop_
_entity.id
_entity.type
_entity.pdbx_description
1 polymer ?
#
loop_
_entity_poly.entity_id
_entity_poly.type
_entity_poly.pdbx_seq_one_letter_code
_entity_poly.pdbx_strand_id
1 'polypeptide(L)'
;DTKTHIELYKQYPEIGGIVHTHSPYAVGWAQACEDIPCYGTTHADYFYGPVPCARHLTTEEIDEDYEKNTGKVIIEELTKRGIEPLHTPGIVCASHGPFTWGKSPAQAVYHAVVLEEVSKMAVYTRQIKADAAPAPQNIQDKHSRNIDSGKDSRRPKHGIPHPA
;
A
#
# COMPACT_ATOMS: atom_id res chain seq x y z
N ASP A 1 7.46 12.01 9.90
CA ASP A 1 6.27 11.77 9.01
C ASP A 1 4.91 12.12 9.63
N THR A 2 4.90 12.80 10.79
CA THR A 2 3.65 13.18 11.44
C THR A 2 2.76 14.05 10.56
N LYS A 3 3.34 15.04 9.85
CA LYS A 3 2.57 15.92 8.98
C LYS A 3 1.99 15.18 7.77
N THR A 4 2.71 14.18 7.23
CA THR A 4 2.18 13.30 6.17
C THR A 4 0.92 12.59 6.64
N HIS A 5 0.96 11.98 7.83
CA HIS A 5 -0.20 11.29 8.42
C HIS A 5 -1.38 12.25 8.64
N ILE A 6 -1.12 13.47 9.11
CA ILE A 6 -2.16 14.49 9.33
C ILE A 6 -2.89 14.85 8.03
N GLU A 7 -2.15 15.05 6.92
CA GLU A 7 -2.77 15.36 5.62
C GLU A 7 -3.66 14.20 5.13
N LEU A 8 -3.20 12.95 5.28
CA LEU A 8 -3.99 11.77 4.92
C LEU A 8 -5.24 11.61 5.78
N TYR A 9 -5.15 11.79 7.11
CA TYR A 9 -6.32 11.73 8.00
C TYR A 9 -7.35 12.84 7.72
N LYS A 10 -6.89 14.03 7.32
CA LYS A 10 -7.79 15.13 6.94
C LYS A 10 -8.56 14.83 5.66
N GLN A 11 -7.86 14.23 4.67
CA GLN A 11 -8.43 13.94 3.36
C GLN A 11 -9.35 12.72 3.39
N TYR A 12 -9.01 11.70 4.17
CA TYR A 12 -9.66 10.40 4.20
C TYR A 12 -10.14 10.05 5.62
N PRO A 13 -11.28 10.59 6.08
CA PRO A 13 -11.76 10.41 7.45
C PRO A 13 -12.13 8.97 7.80
N GLU A 14 -12.29 8.09 6.80
CA GLU A 14 -12.52 6.65 6.97
C GLU A 14 -11.27 5.87 7.40
N ILE A 15 -10.07 6.47 7.28
CA ILE A 15 -8.82 5.85 7.71
C ILE A 15 -8.67 5.99 9.22
N GLY A 16 -8.51 4.86 9.92
CA GLY A 16 -8.33 4.81 11.38
C GLY A 16 -6.90 4.48 11.82
N GLY A 17 -6.00 4.20 10.89
CA GLY A 17 -4.59 3.95 11.17
C GLY A 17 -3.73 4.11 9.91
N ILE A 18 -2.51 4.63 10.08
CA ILE A 18 -1.51 4.78 9.01
C ILE A 18 -0.18 4.27 9.53
N VAL A 19 0.56 3.57 8.69
CA VAL A 19 1.91 3.07 8.96
C VAL A 19 2.83 3.51 7.83
N HIS A 20 3.99 4.04 8.20
CA HIS A 20 5.11 4.26 7.30
C HIS A 20 6.28 3.37 7.73
N THR A 21 6.93 2.75 6.76
CA THR A 21 8.11 1.91 6.98
C THR A 21 9.17 2.18 5.91
N HIS A 22 10.38 1.67 6.16
CA HIS A 22 11.43 1.54 5.15
C HIS A 22 11.74 0.06 4.88
N SER A 23 10.69 -0.72 4.69
CA SER A 23 10.81 -2.15 4.43
C SER A 23 11.49 -2.42 3.08
N PRO A 24 12.49 -3.33 3.03
CA PRO A 24 13.45 -3.40 1.93
C PRO A 24 12.88 -3.58 0.54
N TYR A 25 11.90 -4.47 0.38
CA TYR A 25 11.35 -4.76 -0.95
C TYR A 25 10.43 -3.64 -1.45
N ALA A 26 9.59 -3.08 -0.57
CA ALA A 26 8.75 -1.95 -0.94
C ALA A 26 9.59 -0.69 -1.23
N VAL A 27 10.67 -0.46 -0.45
CA VAL A 27 11.65 0.62 -0.75
C VAL A 27 12.33 0.39 -2.09
N GLY A 28 12.65 -0.86 -2.45
CA GLY A 28 13.22 -1.19 -3.76
C GLY A 28 12.35 -0.69 -4.92
N TRP A 29 11.03 -0.92 -4.84
CA TRP A 29 10.05 -0.39 -5.81
C TRP A 29 9.96 1.14 -5.79
N ALA A 30 9.96 1.75 -4.60
CA ALA A 30 9.99 3.21 -4.45
C ALA A 30 11.23 3.84 -5.09
N GLN A 31 12.42 3.24 -4.91
CA GLN A 31 13.67 3.68 -5.52
C GLN A 31 13.69 3.50 -7.03
N ALA A 32 13.05 2.44 -7.54
CA ALA A 32 12.86 2.23 -8.97
C ALA A 32 11.82 3.19 -9.58
N CYS A 33 11.06 3.92 -8.75
CA CYS A 33 9.98 4.81 -9.18
C CYS A 33 8.90 4.06 -9.99
N GLU A 34 8.62 2.82 -9.61
CA GLU A 34 7.66 1.96 -10.29
C GLU A 34 6.53 1.52 -9.36
N ASP A 35 5.32 1.38 -9.94
CA ASP A 35 4.20 0.72 -9.27
C ASP A 35 4.54 -0.73 -8.96
N ILE A 36 3.99 -1.28 -7.87
CA ILE A 36 4.10 -2.71 -7.58
C ILE A 36 2.97 -3.44 -8.31
N PRO A 37 3.28 -4.23 -9.36
CA PRO A 37 2.25 -4.88 -10.16
C PRO A 37 1.50 -5.97 -9.39
N CYS A 38 0.20 -6.10 -9.64
CA CYS A 38 -0.59 -7.20 -9.12
C CYS A 38 -0.34 -8.48 -9.95
N TYR A 39 0.64 -9.27 -9.57
CA TYR A 39 0.96 -10.52 -10.27
C TYR A 39 0.15 -11.73 -9.83
N GLY A 40 -0.46 -11.69 -8.65
CA GLY A 40 -1.14 -12.86 -8.12
C GLY A 40 -2.26 -12.57 -7.14
N THR A 41 -2.93 -13.64 -6.72
CA THR A 41 -4.11 -13.58 -5.87
C THR A 41 -3.81 -13.06 -4.47
N THR A 42 -2.62 -13.33 -3.91
CA THR A 42 -2.21 -12.78 -2.61
C THR A 42 -2.21 -11.26 -2.63
N HIS A 43 -1.69 -10.65 -3.71
CA HIS A 43 -1.77 -9.20 -3.89
C HIS A 43 -3.22 -8.74 -4.01
N ALA A 44 -4.01 -9.38 -4.90
CA ALA A 44 -5.39 -9.00 -5.19
C ALA A 44 -6.35 -9.15 -4.00
N ASP A 45 -6.02 -9.98 -3.01
CA ASP A 45 -6.80 -10.13 -1.77
C ASP A 45 -6.75 -8.87 -0.88
N TYR A 46 -5.75 -8.02 -1.04
CA TYR A 46 -5.50 -6.86 -0.15
C TYR A 46 -5.40 -5.52 -0.88
N PHE A 47 -4.98 -5.52 -2.12
CA PHE A 47 -4.79 -4.32 -2.95
C PHE A 47 -5.46 -4.53 -4.30
N TYR A 48 -6.43 -3.70 -4.61
CA TYR A 48 -7.09 -3.74 -5.91
C TYR A 48 -6.24 -3.02 -6.97
N GLY A 49 -5.79 -3.77 -7.97
CA GLY A 49 -4.86 -3.26 -8.98
C GLY A 49 -3.41 -3.16 -8.46
N PRO A 50 -2.53 -2.43 -9.16
CA PRO A 50 -1.17 -2.19 -8.71
C PRO A 50 -1.16 -1.29 -7.48
N VAL A 51 -0.17 -1.48 -6.57
CA VAL A 51 0.12 -0.46 -5.56
C VAL A 51 0.86 0.69 -6.25
N PRO A 52 0.32 1.92 -6.23
CA PRO A 52 0.87 3.02 -6.99
C PRO A 52 2.20 3.53 -6.42
N CYS A 53 3.03 4.13 -7.29
CA CYS A 53 4.20 4.90 -6.90
C CYS A 53 3.90 6.40 -7.10
N ALA A 54 3.86 7.16 -6.00
CA ALA A 54 3.73 8.61 -6.06
C ALA A 54 5.03 9.24 -6.60
N ARG A 55 4.90 10.32 -7.37
CA ARG A 55 6.03 11.05 -7.95
C ARG A 55 7.00 11.59 -6.90
N HIS A 56 8.21 11.97 -7.34
CA HIS A 56 9.10 12.78 -6.52
C HIS A 56 8.46 14.12 -6.15
N LEU A 57 8.85 14.65 -4.98
CA LEU A 57 8.61 16.03 -4.64
C LEU A 57 9.48 16.94 -5.50
N THR A 58 8.99 18.15 -5.81
CA THR A 58 9.81 19.20 -6.42
C THR A 58 10.77 19.80 -5.39
N THR A 59 11.77 20.55 -5.84
CA THR A 59 12.70 21.25 -4.94
C THR A 59 11.94 22.19 -4.00
N GLU A 60 10.96 22.93 -4.53
CA GLU A 60 10.16 23.87 -3.77
C GLU A 60 9.32 23.14 -2.69
N GLU A 61 8.73 22.00 -3.02
CA GLU A 61 7.95 21.17 -2.08
C GLU A 61 8.83 20.61 -0.96
N ILE A 62 10.09 20.25 -1.27
CA ILE A 62 11.08 19.79 -0.28
C ILE A 62 11.47 20.93 0.67
N ASP A 63 11.78 22.10 0.12
CA ASP A 63 12.25 23.26 0.89
C ASP A 63 11.13 23.88 1.73
N GLU A 64 9.88 23.84 1.26
CA GLU A 64 8.73 24.39 1.98
C GLU A 64 8.36 23.57 3.21
N ASP A 65 8.00 22.29 3.01
CA ASP A 65 7.60 21.36 4.07
C ASP A 65 7.55 19.92 3.54
N TYR A 66 8.69 19.23 3.61
CA TYR A 66 8.87 17.90 3.06
C TYR A 66 7.78 16.90 3.48
N GLU A 67 7.50 16.80 4.78
CA GLU A 67 6.53 15.82 5.29
C GLU A 67 5.09 16.15 4.85
N LYS A 68 4.70 17.41 4.94
CA LYS A 68 3.37 17.85 4.53
C LYS A 68 3.17 17.63 3.02
N ASN A 69 4.15 18.00 2.22
CA ASN A 69 4.07 17.86 0.78
C ASN A 69 4.14 16.40 0.33
N THR A 70 4.81 15.51 1.08
CA THR A 70 4.69 14.06 0.88
C THR A 70 3.22 13.60 1.00
N GLY A 71 2.50 14.05 2.03
CA GLY A 71 1.08 13.75 2.18
C GLY A 71 0.23 14.25 1.00
N LYS A 72 0.50 15.49 0.54
CA LYS A 72 -0.22 16.06 -0.62
C LYS A 72 0.04 15.27 -1.91
N VAL A 73 1.28 14.85 -2.15
CA VAL A 73 1.65 14.08 -3.35
C VAL A 73 1.01 12.68 -3.33
N ILE A 74 0.88 12.06 -2.16
CA ILE A 74 0.12 10.81 -2.01
C ILE A 74 -1.35 11.04 -2.40
N ILE A 75 -1.99 12.08 -1.87
CA ILE A 75 -3.38 12.44 -2.18
C ILE A 75 -3.56 12.74 -3.66
N GLU A 76 -2.63 13.50 -4.26
CA GLU A 76 -2.60 13.80 -5.69
C GLU A 76 -2.62 12.53 -6.53
N GLU A 77 -1.74 11.56 -6.22
CA GLU A 77 -1.62 10.33 -6.99
C GLU A 77 -2.87 9.44 -6.90
N LEU A 78 -3.41 9.26 -5.69
CA LEU A 78 -4.65 8.51 -5.48
C LEU A 78 -5.83 9.16 -6.23
N THR A 79 -5.97 10.48 -6.13
CA THR A 79 -7.03 11.25 -6.79
C THR A 79 -6.93 11.17 -8.31
N LYS A 80 -5.73 11.40 -8.86
CA LYS A 80 -5.45 11.36 -10.30
C LYS A 80 -5.79 10.02 -10.92
N ARG A 81 -5.55 8.93 -10.19
CA ARG A 81 -5.84 7.56 -10.65
C ARG A 81 -7.25 7.09 -10.31
N GLY A 82 -8.03 7.86 -9.56
CA GLY A 82 -9.35 7.44 -9.08
C GLY A 82 -9.30 6.24 -8.15
N ILE A 83 -8.22 6.12 -7.35
CA ILE A 83 -8.04 5.01 -6.43
C ILE A 83 -8.79 5.28 -5.15
N GLU A 84 -9.69 4.35 -4.78
CA GLU A 84 -10.35 4.34 -3.48
C GLU A 84 -9.37 3.87 -2.40
N PRO A 85 -9.06 4.69 -1.37
CA PRO A 85 -8.00 4.36 -0.41
C PRO A 85 -8.16 3.04 0.32
N LEU A 86 -9.39 2.65 0.66
CA LEU A 86 -9.62 1.38 1.36
C LEU A 86 -9.62 0.15 0.43
N HIS A 87 -9.69 0.35 -0.90
CA HIS A 87 -9.56 -0.75 -1.87
C HIS A 87 -8.09 -1.02 -2.24
N THR A 88 -7.24 0.00 -2.17
CA THR A 88 -5.79 -0.12 -2.32
C THR A 88 -5.12 0.58 -1.13
N PRO A 89 -5.08 -0.07 0.04
CA PRO A 89 -4.68 0.56 1.29
C PRO A 89 -3.16 0.71 1.43
N GLY A 90 -2.49 1.19 0.38
CA GLY A 90 -1.05 1.43 0.36
C GLY A 90 -0.58 2.15 -0.88
N ILE A 91 0.59 2.77 -0.75
CA ILE A 91 1.30 3.50 -1.80
C ILE A 91 2.79 3.47 -1.49
N VAL A 92 3.65 3.52 -2.51
CA VAL A 92 5.06 3.82 -2.33
C VAL A 92 5.35 5.24 -2.82
N CYS A 93 6.22 5.96 -2.14
CA CYS A 93 6.67 7.29 -2.55
C CYS A 93 8.04 7.19 -3.20
N ALA A 94 8.21 7.78 -4.39
CA ALA A 94 9.45 7.73 -5.17
C ALA A 94 10.67 8.10 -4.31
N SER A 95 11.71 7.25 -4.33
CA SER A 95 12.96 7.38 -3.58
C SER A 95 12.80 7.45 -2.05
N HIS A 96 11.63 7.11 -1.48
CA HIS A 96 11.40 7.20 -0.05
C HIS A 96 10.96 5.83 0.54
N GLY A 97 9.69 5.48 0.41
CA GLY A 97 9.20 4.22 0.96
C GLY A 97 7.68 4.12 0.99
N PRO A 98 7.15 3.04 1.56
CA PRO A 98 5.71 2.78 1.59
C PRO A 98 4.99 3.51 2.72
N PHE A 99 3.75 3.89 2.43
CA PHE A 99 2.72 4.21 3.40
C PHE A 99 1.57 3.22 3.23
N THR A 100 1.05 2.70 4.33
CA THR A 100 -0.14 1.83 4.35
C THR A 100 -1.13 2.33 5.38
N TRP A 101 -2.39 2.00 5.18
CA TRP A 101 -3.47 2.43 6.06
C TRP A 101 -4.56 1.37 6.19
N GLY A 102 -5.51 1.64 7.06
CA GLY A 102 -6.68 0.79 7.28
C GLY A 102 -7.69 1.44 8.20
N LYS A 103 -8.81 0.77 8.46
CA LYS A 103 -9.86 1.23 9.37
C LYS A 103 -9.43 1.23 10.84
N SER A 104 -8.26 0.66 11.14
CA SER A 104 -7.65 0.64 12.47
C SER A 104 -6.13 0.59 12.37
N PRO A 105 -5.39 0.97 13.44
CA PRO A 105 -3.94 0.82 13.48
C PRO A 105 -3.46 -0.61 13.24
N ALA A 106 -4.14 -1.60 13.80
CA ALA A 106 -3.83 -3.01 13.61
C ALA A 106 -3.96 -3.43 12.14
N GLN A 107 -4.98 -2.94 11.43
CA GLN A 107 -5.16 -3.21 10.02
C GLN A 107 -4.08 -2.52 9.17
N ALA A 108 -3.70 -1.29 9.50
CA ALA A 108 -2.61 -0.57 8.82
C ALA A 108 -1.28 -1.32 8.93
N VAL A 109 -0.94 -1.83 10.13
CA VAL A 109 0.24 -2.67 10.37
C VAL A 109 0.16 -3.97 9.56
N TYR A 110 -0.99 -4.62 9.54
CA TYR A 110 -1.20 -5.83 8.75
C TYR A 110 -0.97 -5.57 7.25
N HIS A 111 -1.51 -4.48 6.71
CA HIS A 111 -1.29 -4.08 5.32
C HIS A 111 0.19 -3.77 5.04
N ALA A 112 0.95 -3.21 6.00
CA ALA A 112 2.38 -2.97 5.83
C ALA A 112 3.16 -4.29 5.67
N VAL A 113 2.84 -5.31 6.47
CA VAL A 113 3.43 -6.64 6.36
C VAL A 113 3.08 -7.28 5.02
N VAL A 114 1.81 -7.23 4.62
CA VAL A 114 1.39 -7.79 3.33
C VAL A 114 2.03 -7.06 2.16
N LEU A 115 2.14 -5.71 2.23
CA LEU A 115 2.77 -4.92 1.18
C LEU A 115 4.23 -5.34 0.97
N GLU A 116 4.99 -5.53 2.04
CA GLU A 116 6.38 -5.99 1.94
C GLU A 116 6.47 -7.37 1.29
N GLU A 117 5.61 -8.31 1.68
CA GLU A 117 5.62 -9.67 1.11
C GLU A 117 5.22 -9.70 -0.37
N VAL A 118 4.19 -8.94 -0.78
CA VAL A 118 3.81 -8.89 -2.21
C VAL A 118 4.83 -8.13 -3.05
N SER A 119 5.50 -7.13 -2.47
CA SER A 119 6.64 -6.43 -3.11
C SER A 119 7.78 -7.39 -3.40
N LYS A 120 8.12 -8.25 -2.43
CA LYS A 120 9.13 -9.32 -2.56
C LYS A 120 8.73 -10.33 -3.63
N MET A 121 7.48 -10.81 -3.61
CA MET A 121 6.96 -11.73 -4.63
C MET A 121 7.06 -11.11 -6.02
N ALA A 122 6.76 -9.83 -6.17
CA ALA A 122 6.84 -9.11 -7.44
C ALA A 122 8.29 -9.01 -7.95
N VAL A 123 9.27 -8.77 -7.06
CA VAL A 123 10.70 -8.80 -7.42
C VAL A 123 11.09 -10.19 -7.95
N TYR A 124 10.73 -11.26 -7.25
CA TYR A 124 11.02 -12.63 -7.69
C TYR A 124 10.34 -12.97 -9.02
N THR A 125 9.09 -12.52 -9.22
CA THR A 125 8.39 -12.71 -10.49
C THR A 125 9.17 -12.06 -11.64
N ARG A 126 9.65 -10.82 -11.47
CA ARG A 126 10.46 -10.14 -12.49
C ARG A 126 11.86 -10.75 -12.69
N GLN A 127 12.44 -11.34 -11.66
CA GLN A 127 13.70 -12.10 -11.79
C GLN A 127 13.51 -13.37 -12.60
N ILE A 128 12.37 -14.07 -12.44
CA ILE A 128 12.04 -15.28 -13.20
C ILE A 128 11.65 -14.92 -14.63
N LYS A 129 10.86 -13.86 -14.81
CA LYS A 129 10.37 -13.38 -16.10
C LYS A 129 10.26 -11.86 -16.09
N ALA A 130 11.23 -11.18 -16.71
CA ALA A 130 11.33 -9.72 -16.69
C ALA A 130 10.12 -9.00 -17.28
N ASP A 131 9.46 -9.58 -18.29
CA ASP A 131 8.27 -9.11 -18.98
C ASP A 131 6.97 -9.77 -18.49
N ALA A 132 6.93 -10.24 -17.24
CA ALA A 132 5.74 -10.87 -16.67
C ALA A 132 4.53 -9.89 -16.71
N ALA A 133 3.42 -10.36 -17.26
CA ALA A 133 2.18 -9.61 -17.26
C ALA A 133 1.48 -9.69 -15.88
N PRO A 134 0.76 -8.64 -15.46
CA PRO A 134 -0.10 -8.70 -14.28
C PRO A 134 -1.14 -9.82 -14.37
N ALA A 135 -1.67 -10.24 -13.23
CA ALA A 135 -2.76 -11.20 -13.18
C ALA A 135 -3.98 -10.69 -14.00
N PRO A 136 -4.67 -11.57 -14.71
CA PRO A 136 -5.87 -11.20 -15.47
C PRO A 136 -6.89 -10.44 -14.62
N GLN A 137 -7.56 -9.44 -15.22
CA GLN A 137 -8.49 -8.56 -14.50
C GLN A 137 -9.61 -9.32 -13.79
N ASN A 138 -10.17 -10.37 -14.42
CA ASN A 138 -11.21 -11.19 -13.82
C ASN A 138 -10.76 -11.93 -12.55
N ILE A 139 -9.47 -12.25 -12.43
CA ILE A 139 -8.89 -12.82 -11.20
C ILE A 139 -8.79 -11.74 -10.13
N GLN A 140 -8.28 -10.55 -10.49
CA GLN A 140 -8.18 -9.43 -9.56
C GLN A 140 -9.57 -9.05 -9.02
N ASP A 141 -10.58 -8.93 -9.88
CA ASP A 141 -11.97 -8.60 -9.52
C ASP A 141 -12.60 -9.65 -8.60
N LYS A 142 -12.30 -10.93 -8.81
CA LYS A 142 -12.80 -12.00 -7.95
C LYS A 142 -12.26 -11.90 -6.53
N HIS A 143 -10.97 -11.59 -6.40
CA HIS A 143 -10.29 -11.53 -5.10
C HIS A 143 -10.56 -10.22 -4.36
N SER A 144 -10.68 -9.10 -5.06
CA SER A 144 -10.99 -7.79 -4.45
C SER A 144 -12.35 -7.73 -3.75
N ARG A 145 -13.30 -8.56 -4.13
CA ARG A 145 -14.61 -8.68 -3.41
C ARG A 145 -14.44 -9.08 -1.95
N ASN A 146 -13.31 -9.67 -1.57
CA ASN A 146 -13.00 -9.97 -0.18
C ASN A 146 -12.67 -8.69 0.62
N ILE A 147 -12.16 -7.65 -0.03
CA ILE A 147 -11.88 -6.34 0.57
C ILE A 147 -13.20 -5.68 0.99
N ASP A 148 -14.22 -5.70 0.11
CA ASP A 148 -15.53 -5.09 0.36
C ASP A 148 -16.37 -5.83 1.41
N SER A 149 -16.24 -7.16 1.47
CA SER A 149 -17.10 -8.00 2.31
C SER A 149 -16.74 -7.97 3.80
N GLY A 150 -15.62 -7.38 4.19
CA GLY A 150 -15.12 -7.42 5.58
C GLY A 150 -14.85 -8.82 6.11
N LYS A 151 -14.95 -9.82 5.25
CA LYS A 151 -14.66 -11.22 5.59
C LYS A 151 -13.16 -11.46 5.54
N ASP A 152 -12.46 -11.02 6.57
CA ASP A 152 -11.19 -11.63 6.92
C ASP A 152 -11.46 -13.08 7.39
N SER A 153 -11.65 -13.97 6.44
CA SER A 153 -11.91 -15.40 6.67
C SER A 153 -10.71 -16.12 7.29
N ARG A 154 -9.62 -15.40 7.59
CA ARG A 154 -8.35 -15.93 8.11
C ARG A 154 -7.97 -15.41 9.49
N ARG A 155 -8.90 -14.83 10.26
CA ARG A 155 -8.66 -14.68 11.70
C ARG A 155 -8.48 -16.06 12.29
N PRO A 156 -7.32 -16.40 12.92
CA PRO A 156 -7.21 -17.62 13.68
C PRO A 156 -8.26 -17.60 14.78
N LYS A 157 -9.17 -18.58 14.78
CA LYS A 157 -10.23 -18.75 15.79
C LYS A 157 -9.68 -19.22 17.13
N HIS A 158 -8.39 -19.01 17.42
CA HIS A 158 -7.79 -19.47 18.66
C HIS A 158 -7.13 -18.28 19.37
N GLY A 159 -7.78 -17.87 20.47
CA GLY A 159 -7.13 -17.06 21.50
C GLY A 159 -5.89 -17.80 21.98
N ILE A 160 -4.78 -17.11 22.08
CA ILE A 160 -3.58 -17.59 22.75
C ILE A 160 -3.95 -17.73 24.24
N PRO A 161 -3.89 -18.93 24.86
CA PRO A 161 -4.08 -19.04 26.30
C PRO A 161 -2.90 -18.32 26.99
N HIS A 162 -3.22 -17.39 27.88
CA HIS A 162 -2.22 -16.82 28.78
C HIS A 162 -1.68 -17.95 29.68
N PRO A 163 -0.35 -18.10 29.84
CA PRO A 163 0.20 -18.97 30.86
C PRO A 163 -0.15 -18.40 32.24
N ALA A 164 -0.57 -19.28 33.11
CA ALA A 164 -0.84 -19.00 34.53
C ALA A 164 0.45 -18.70 35.29
#